data_5ea37a85b7edeb9606ac4b0bdfa03a1a
#
_entry.id   5ea37a85b7edeb9606ac4b0bdfa03a1a
#
_cell.length_a   1.000
_cell.length_b   1.000
_cell.length_c   1.000
_cell.angle_alpha   90.00
_cell.angle_beta   90.00
_cell.angle_gamma   90.00
#
_symmetry.space_group_name_H-M   'P 1'
#
loop_
_entity.id
_entity.type
_entity.pdbx_description
1 polymer ?
#
loop_
_entity_poly.entity_id
_entity_poly.type
_entity_poly.pdbx_seq_one_letter_code
_entity_poly.pdbx_strand_id
1 'polypeptide(L)'
;MPQQASTCEDLARSTGAEVRQQAPEGGMHTVSALVPRCFPGGLLRRLRTSDVASFQAYRSIPELGRYQGWSPMSDAEAVAFLNEMNAAPLFTPGEWVQLGIEEPNIERLVGDIGLFLGADELAAEIGFTLEPAAQGRGIATAAVRAAVQLLFATTKVQHVRGVTDSRNGASVRLLERAGFRHSNTQQTVFRGEPCSEEVYVLQRSDG
;
A
#
# COMPACT_ATOMS: atom_id res chain seq x y z
N MET A 1 17.24 30.99 -4.70
CA MET A 1 17.98 29.85 -4.15
C MET A 1 17.09 28.64 -4.30
N PRO A 2 17.37 27.65 -5.17
CA PRO A 2 16.59 26.46 -5.25
C PRO A 2 16.89 25.59 -4.00
N GLN A 3 15.86 25.26 -3.22
CA GLN A 3 15.93 24.24 -2.20
C GLN A 3 16.22 22.90 -2.88
N GLN A 4 17.31 22.25 -2.46
CA GLN A 4 17.66 20.91 -2.90
C GLN A 4 16.56 19.95 -2.42
N ALA A 5 15.92 19.26 -3.36
CA ALA A 5 15.00 18.17 -3.06
C ALA A 5 15.76 17.11 -2.26
N SER A 6 15.28 16.81 -1.06
CA SER A 6 15.83 15.75 -0.20
C SER A 6 15.66 14.43 -0.93
N THR A 7 16.75 13.77 -1.27
CA THR A 7 16.70 12.46 -1.92
C THR A 7 16.31 11.38 -0.91
N CYS A 8 15.80 10.23 -1.38
CA CYS A 8 15.51 9.07 -0.54
C CYS A 8 16.70 8.64 0.32
N GLU A 9 17.94 8.93 -0.13
CA GLU A 9 19.17 8.67 0.62
C GLU A 9 19.36 9.64 1.79
N ASP A 10 18.93 10.91 1.67
CA ASP A 10 19.03 11.89 2.75
C ASP A 10 18.02 11.61 3.87
N LEU A 11 16.85 11.10 3.54
CA LEU A 11 15.86 10.63 4.52
C LEU A 11 16.37 9.42 5.32
N ALA A 12 17.09 8.50 4.68
CA ALA A 12 17.73 7.36 5.37
C ALA A 12 18.84 7.79 6.33
N ARG A 13 19.54 8.89 6.05
CA ARG A 13 20.61 9.43 6.90
C ARG A 13 20.09 10.25 8.08
N SER A 14 18.92 10.90 7.92
CA SER A 14 18.35 11.74 9.00
C SER A 14 17.70 10.90 10.12
N THR A 15 17.42 9.62 9.89
CA THR A 15 16.88 8.68 10.89
C THR A 15 17.97 7.97 11.70
N GLY A 16 19.21 8.42 11.64
CA GLY A 16 20.34 8.10 12.51
C GLY A 16 20.32 6.72 13.20
N ALA A 17 20.53 5.63 12.44
CA ALA A 17 20.74 4.32 13.01
C ALA A 17 22.05 3.73 12.49
N GLU A 18 23.14 3.98 13.22
CA GLU A 18 24.32 3.11 13.18
C GLU A 18 23.88 1.73 13.70
N VAL A 19 23.88 0.74 12.80
CA VAL A 19 23.66 -0.65 13.16
C VAL A 19 24.89 -1.18 13.87
N ARG A 20 24.91 -1.13 15.20
CA ARG A 20 25.77 -2.00 16.00
C ARG A 20 25.04 -3.32 16.24
N GLN A 21 25.62 -4.40 15.73
CA GLN A 21 25.19 -5.76 16.02
C GLN A 21 25.33 -6.05 17.53
N GLN A 22 24.20 -6.10 18.23
CA GLN A 22 24.06 -6.81 19.49
C GLN A 22 22.67 -7.45 19.50
N ALA A 23 22.57 -8.74 19.79
CA ALA A 23 21.34 -9.49 19.87
C ALA A 23 20.41 -8.90 20.95
N PRO A 24 19.10 -8.76 20.71
CA PRO A 24 18.19 -8.21 21.70
C PRO A 24 17.38 -9.30 22.39
N GLU A 25 17.37 -9.22 23.69
CA GLU A 25 16.28 -9.68 24.53
C GLU A 25 15.05 -8.77 24.30
N GLY A 26 13.84 -9.38 24.26
CA GLY A 26 12.52 -8.86 24.04
C GLY A 26 12.29 -7.36 24.23
N GLY A 27 12.23 -6.62 23.16
CA GLY A 27 11.86 -5.22 23.14
C GLY A 27 10.80 -4.95 22.07
N MET A 28 9.67 -4.38 22.49
CA MET A 28 8.59 -3.88 21.66
C MET A 28 9.15 -2.81 20.72
N HIS A 29 9.48 -3.21 19.47
CA HIS A 29 9.92 -2.26 18.45
C HIS A 29 8.80 -1.25 18.20
N THR A 30 9.11 0.02 18.42
CA THR A 30 8.20 1.15 18.17
C THR A 30 7.81 1.14 16.69
N VAL A 31 6.54 0.85 16.42
CA VAL A 31 5.90 0.72 15.09
C VAL A 31 6.09 1.97 14.21
N SER A 32 6.48 3.11 14.80
CA SER A 32 6.76 4.38 14.12
C SER A 32 8.01 4.34 13.20
N ALA A 33 8.88 3.34 13.33
CA ALA A 33 10.11 3.22 12.52
C ALA A 33 9.95 2.44 11.20
N LEU A 34 8.78 1.87 10.94
CA LEU A 34 8.55 0.99 9.78
C LEU A 34 8.26 1.75 8.47
N VAL A 35 7.74 2.95 8.58
CA VAL A 35 7.50 3.90 7.49
C VAL A 35 7.98 5.29 7.94
N PRO A 36 8.52 6.12 7.05
CA PRO A 36 8.53 6.01 5.58
C PRO A 36 9.49 4.93 5.06
N ARG A 37 9.15 4.31 3.93
CA ARG A 37 9.94 3.29 3.25
C ARG A 37 10.13 3.65 1.79
N CYS A 38 11.38 3.90 1.39
CA CYS A 38 11.73 4.19 0.01
C CYS A 38 11.64 2.96 -0.89
N PHE A 39 11.24 3.17 -2.14
CA PHE A 39 11.29 2.19 -3.22
C PHE A 39 11.63 2.90 -4.54
N PRO A 40 12.03 2.20 -5.61
CA PRO A 40 12.34 2.83 -6.90
C PRO A 40 11.16 3.64 -7.45
N GLY A 41 11.31 4.97 -7.49
CA GLY A 41 10.31 5.91 -7.99
C GLY A 41 9.30 6.41 -6.96
N GLY A 42 9.46 6.10 -5.66
CA GLY A 42 8.50 6.55 -4.65
C GLY A 42 8.86 6.26 -3.21
N LEU A 43 7.94 6.64 -2.36
CA LEU A 43 8.00 6.50 -0.92
C LEU A 43 6.65 5.98 -0.41
N LEU A 44 6.64 4.89 0.38
CA LEU A 44 5.50 4.51 1.20
C LEU A 44 5.57 5.25 2.52
N ARG A 45 4.49 5.94 2.89
CA ARG A 45 4.39 6.67 4.13
C ARG A 45 2.98 6.66 4.71
N ARG A 46 2.85 7.12 5.93
CA ARG A 46 1.53 7.43 6.52
C ARG A 46 0.82 8.49 5.68
N LEU A 47 -0.49 8.36 5.58
CA LEU A 47 -1.36 9.41 5.04
C LEU A 47 -1.34 10.62 5.97
N ARG A 48 -1.53 11.81 5.41
CA ARG A 48 -1.54 13.09 6.15
C ARG A 48 -2.82 13.85 5.81
N THR A 49 -3.30 14.68 6.72
CA THR A 49 -4.44 15.56 6.44
C THR A 49 -4.17 16.49 5.25
N SER A 50 -2.90 16.90 5.05
CA SER A 50 -2.50 17.69 3.87
C SER A 50 -2.67 16.97 2.54
N ASP A 51 -2.87 15.65 2.55
CA ASP A 51 -3.08 14.86 1.32
C ASP A 51 -4.50 14.94 0.79
N VAL A 52 -5.46 15.55 1.52
CA VAL A 52 -6.89 15.52 1.18
C VAL A 52 -7.17 15.91 -0.27
N ALA A 53 -6.54 16.97 -0.77
CA ALA A 53 -6.76 17.43 -2.14
C ALA A 53 -6.30 16.39 -3.18
N SER A 54 -5.10 15.82 -3.01
CA SER A 54 -4.57 14.78 -3.89
C SER A 54 -5.37 13.48 -3.78
N PHE A 55 -5.74 13.09 -2.55
CA PHE A 55 -6.55 11.91 -2.28
C PHE A 55 -7.91 12.00 -2.98
N GLN A 56 -8.62 13.11 -2.80
CA GLN A 56 -9.91 13.34 -3.43
C GLN A 56 -9.80 13.43 -4.97
N ALA A 57 -8.73 14.01 -5.49
CA ALA A 57 -8.54 14.16 -6.93
C ALA A 57 -8.57 12.80 -7.66
N TYR A 58 -7.89 11.75 -7.17
CA TYR A 58 -7.94 10.45 -7.82
C TYR A 58 -9.11 9.57 -7.34
N ARG A 59 -9.60 9.74 -6.12
CA ARG A 59 -10.77 9.00 -5.60
C ARG A 59 -12.09 9.45 -6.25
N SER A 60 -12.14 10.65 -6.84
CA SER A 60 -13.30 11.13 -7.61
C SER A 60 -13.34 10.61 -9.06
N ILE A 61 -12.31 9.92 -9.55
CA ILE A 61 -12.26 9.37 -10.90
C ILE A 61 -13.07 8.06 -10.96
N PRO A 62 -14.21 8.00 -11.67
CA PRO A 62 -15.09 6.83 -11.68
C PRO A 62 -14.40 5.55 -12.16
N GLU A 63 -13.52 5.68 -13.15
CA GLU A 63 -12.78 4.56 -13.74
C GLU A 63 -11.86 3.88 -12.73
N LEU A 64 -11.26 4.64 -11.81
CA LEU A 64 -10.43 4.08 -10.73
C LEU A 64 -11.26 3.37 -9.67
N GLY A 65 -12.47 3.88 -9.39
CA GLY A 65 -13.40 3.29 -8.45
C GLY A 65 -14.17 2.09 -8.98
N ARG A 66 -14.14 1.84 -10.29
CA ARG A 66 -15.00 0.85 -10.95
C ARG A 66 -14.93 -0.55 -10.36
N TYR A 67 -13.72 -0.99 -9.99
CA TYR A 67 -13.44 -2.31 -9.44
C TYR A 67 -12.94 -2.27 -7.99
N GLN A 68 -13.19 -1.16 -7.30
CA GLN A 68 -12.70 -0.92 -5.94
C GLN A 68 -13.86 -0.91 -4.95
N GLY A 69 -13.62 -1.38 -3.72
CA GLY A 69 -14.62 -1.39 -2.65
C GLY A 69 -14.97 -0.02 -2.06
N TRP A 70 -14.22 1.04 -2.42
CA TRP A 70 -14.48 2.39 -1.93
C TRP A 70 -15.46 3.18 -2.82
N SER A 71 -16.06 4.21 -2.25
CA SER A 71 -16.90 5.20 -2.94
C SER A 71 -16.32 6.60 -2.75
N PRO A 72 -16.67 7.57 -3.62
CA PRO A 72 -16.31 8.97 -3.39
C PRO A 72 -16.77 9.44 -2.01
N MET A 73 -15.95 10.24 -1.35
CA MET A 73 -16.17 10.80 -0.01
C MET A 73 -16.32 12.31 -0.10
N SER A 74 -17.07 12.91 0.83
CA SER A 74 -16.99 14.35 1.08
C SER A 74 -15.61 14.72 1.64
N ASP A 75 -15.26 16.01 1.59
CA ASP A 75 -13.97 16.48 2.16
C ASP A 75 -13.86 16.17 3.65
N ALA A 76 -14.96 16.28 4.40
CA ALA A 76 -14.96 15.97 5.82
C ALA A 76 -14.73 14.48 6.10
N GLU A 77 -15.33 13.59 5.32
CA GLU A 77 -15.11 12.14 5.41
C GLU A 77 -13.69 11.78 5.01
N ALA A 78 -13.15 12.39 3.96
CA ALA A 78 -11.76 12.17 3.53
C ALA A 78 -10.76 12.62 4.61
N VAL A 79 -10.95 13.78 5.23
CA VAL A 79 -10.12 14.26 6.35
C VAL A 79 -10.18 13.28 7.53
N ALA A 80 -11.38 12.82 7.90
CA ALA A 80 -11.55 11.84 8.99
C ALA A 80 -10.83 10.54 8.67
N PHE A 81 -11.01 10.00 7.47
CA PHE A 81 -10.34 8.79 7.00
C PHE A 81 -8.80 8.91 7.00
N LEU A 82 -8.27 10.02 6.48
CA LEU A 82 -6.82 10.24 6.45
C LEU A 82 -6.23 10.31 7.86
N ASN A 83 -6.93 10.96 8.81
CA ASN A 83 -6.51 11.04 10.20
C ASN A 83 -6.59 9.66 10.88
N GLU A 84 -7.64 8.89 10.63
CA GLU A 84 -7.79 7.53 11.15
C GLU A 84 -6.64 6.65 10.66
N MET A 85 -6.38 6.61 9.35
CA MET A 85 -5.30 5.80 8.78
C MET A 85 -3.91 6.27 9.19
N ASN A 86 -3.74 7.57 9.46
CA ASN A 86 -2.49 8.11 10.02
C ASN A 86 -2.23 7.56 11.42
N ALA A 87 -3.25 7.53 12.27
CA ALA A 87 -3.15 7.12 13.67
C ALA A 87 -3.21 5.59 13.86
N ALA A 88 -3.83 4.86 12.92
CA ALA A 88 -4.02 3.41 13.03
C ALA A 88 -2.68 2.67 13.23
N PRO A 89 -2.60 1.69 14.12
CA PRO A 89 -1.44 0.81 14.19
C PRO A 89 -1.21 0.13 12.83
N LEU A 90 0.05 -0.13 12.49
CA LEU A 90 0.33 -0.98 11.33
C LEU A 90 0.02 -2.44 11.70
N PHE A 91 -0.72 -3.12 10.82
CA PHE A 91 -0.92 -4.57 10.91
C PHE A 91 -1.65 -5.04 12.16
N THR A 92 -2.78 -4.40 12.48
CA THR A 92 -3.75 -4.92 13.46
C THR A 92 -4.50 -6.11 12.85
N PRO A 93 -4.52 -7.30 13.50
CA PRO A 93 -5.27 -8.44 13.00
C PRO A 93 -6.77 -8.14 12.84
N GLY A 94 -7.32 -8.48 11.67
CA GLY A 94 -8.71 -8.23 11.31
C GLY A 94 -9.01 -6.83 10.79
N GLU A 95 -8.00 -5.96 10.59
CA GLU A 95 -8.20 -4.57 10.20
C GLU A 95 -7.42 -4.18 8.94
N TRP A 96 -7.95 -3.20 8.24
CA TRP A 96 -7.25 -2.53 7.14
C TRP A 96 -6.43 -1.35 7.64
N VAL A 97 -5.26 -1.16 7.05
CA VAL A 97 -4.48 0.08 7.15
C VAL A 97 -4.15 0.59 5.75
N GLN A 98 -4.17 1.90 5.57
CA GLN A 98 -3.83 2.53 4.30
C GLN A 98 -2.51 3.29 4.42
N LEU A 99 -1.61 3.06 3.46
CA LEU A 99 -0.36 3.81 3.29
C LEU A 99 -0.41 4.63 2.00
N GLY A 100 0.11 5.85 2.06
CA GLY A 100 0.24 6.69 0.89
C GLY A 100 1.45 6.33 0.04
N ILE A 101 1.29 6.42 -1.27
CA ILE A 101 2.37 6.41 -2.26
C ILE A 101 2.70 7.87 -2.57
N GLU A 102 3.89 8.32 -2.20
CA GLU A 102 4.38 9.65 -2.49
C GLU A 102 5.40 9.61 -3.64
N GLU A 103 5.31 10.56 -4.57
CA GLU A 103 6.33 10.80 -5.57
C GLU A 103 7.31 11.87 -5.05
N PRO A 104 8.58 11.52 -4.74
CA PRO A 104 9.50 12.41 -4.03
C PRO A 104 9.80 13.72 -4.75
N ASN A 105 9.88 13.69 -6.08
CA ASN A 105 10.23 14.89 -6.86
C ASN A 105 9.21 16.03 -6.75
N ILE A 106 7.98 15.70 -6.38
CA ILE A 106 6.88 16.66 -6.23
C ILE A 106 6.29 16.64 -4.82
N GLU A 107 6.83 15.80 -3.93
CA GLU A 107 6.41 15.63 -2.52
C GLU A 107 4.87 15.51 -2.37
N ARG A 108 4.24 14.80 -3.31
CA ARG A 108 2.79 14.70 -3.41
C ARG A 108 2.33 13.26 -3.36
N LEU A 109 1.18 13.04 -2.71
CA LEU A 109 0.45 11.79 -2.76
C LEU A 109 -0.03 11.52 -4.20
N VAL A 110 0.34 10.37 -4.76
CA VAL A 110 -0.06 9.94 -6.11
C VAL A 110 -0.90 8.65 -6.10
N GLY A 111 -1.12 8.08 -4.94
CA GLY A 111 -1.90 6.86 -4.76
C GLY A 111 -1.83 6.33 -3.35
N ASP A 112 -2.41 5.17 -3.14
CA ASP A 112 -2.40 4.49 -1.84
C ASP A 112 -2.35 2.97 -1.97
N ILE A 113 -1.91 2.31 -0.90
CA ILE A 113 -1.94 0.87 -0.72
C ILE A 113 -2.72 0.56 0.55
N GLY A 114 -3.75 -0.27 0.43
CA GLY A 114 -4.45 -0.90 1.54
C GLY A 114 -3.82 -2.25 1.86
N LEU A 115 -3.64 -2.52 3.15
CA LEU A 115 -3.14 -3.78 3.68
C LEU A 115 -4.10 -4.27 4.76
N PHE A 116 -4.63 -5.47 4.58
CA PHE A 116 -5.45 -6.15 5.57
C PHE A 116 -4.66 -7.31 6.16
N LEU A 117 -4.56 -7.37 7.48
CA LEU A 117 -4.00 -8.52 8.16
C LEU A 117 -5.13 -9.46 8.59
N GLY A 118 -5.09 -10.72 8.15
CA GLY A 118 -6.06 -11.72 8.58
C GLY A 118 -6.04 -11.90 10.11
N ALA A 119 -7.18 -12.29 10.69
CA ALA A 119 -7.31 -12.48 12.13
C ALA A 119 -6.39 -13.59 12.67
N ASP A 120 -5.99 -14.55 11.83
CA ASP A 120 -5.03 -15.61 12.13
C ASP A 120 -3.56 -15.16 12.02
N GLU A 121 -3.31 -13.94 11.54
CA GLU A 121 -1.99 -13.37 11.27
C GLU A 121 -1.15 -14.13 10.22
N LEU A 122 -1.70 -15.12 9.54
CA LEU A 122 -0.98 -15.95 8.57
C LEU A 122 -1.19 -15.49 7.13
N ALA A 123 -2.30 -14.82 6.86
CA ALA A 123 -2.66 -14.29 5.57
C ALA A 123 -2.80 -12.77 5.62
N ALA A 124 -2.49 -12.11 4.52
CA ALA A 124 -2.80 -10.69 4.31
C ALA A 124 -3.45 -10.48 2.95
N GLU A 125 -4.16 -9.37 2.79
CA GLU A 125 -4.68 -8.93 1.50
C GLU A 125 -4.14 -7.54 1.17
N ILE A 126 -3.90 -7.30 -0.12
CA ILE A 126 -3.40 -6.03 -0.64
C ILE A 126 -4.35 -5.45 -1.67
N GLY A 127 -4.68 -4.17 -1.50
CA GLY A 127 -5.35 -3.33 -2.49
C GLY A 127 -4.47 -2.14 -2.85
N PHE A 128 -4.66 -1.56 -4.02
CA PHE A 128 -3.87 -0.41 -4.45
C PHE A 128 -4.63 0.47 -5.43
N THR A 129 -4.38 1.76 -5.34
CA THR A 129 -4.88 2.77 -6.28
C THR A 129 -3.74 3.72 -6.64
N LEU A 130 -3.62 4.07 -7.92
CA LEU A 130 -2.64 5.05 -8.40
C LEU A 130 -3.32 6.04 -9.36
N GLU A 131 -3.07 7.32 -9.18
CA GLU A 131 -3.58 8.35 -10.09
C GLU A 131 -3.13 8.10 -11.54
N PRO A 132 -3.94 8.45 -12.56
CA PRO A 132 -3.63 8.15 -13.97
C PRO A 132 -2.28 8.70 -14.42
N ALA A 133 -1.91 9.92 -13.99
CA ALA A 133 -0.66 10.58 -14.38
C ALA A 133 0.60 9.85 -13.88
N ALA A 134 0.48 9.05 -12.82
CA ALA A 134 1.59 8.27 -12.27
C ALA A 134 1.64 6.82 -12.79
N GLN A 135 0.61 6.39 -13.55
CA GLN A 135 0.56 5.04 -14.13
C GLN A 135 1.57 4.84 -15.26
N GLY A 136 1.81 3.57 -15.62
CA GLY A 136 2.73 3.21 -16.71
C GLY A 136 4.23 3.36 -16.40
N ARG A 137 4.58 3.90 -15.23
CA ARG A 137 5.96 4.23 -14.82
C ARG A 137 6.58 3.19 -13.86
N GLY A 138 5.87 2.10 -13.56
CA GLY A 138 6.34 1.05 -12.66
C GLY A 138 6.16 1.36 -11.16
N ILE A 139 5.71 2.55 -10.79
CA ILE A 139 5.57 3.03 -9.41
C ILE A 139 4.69 2.08 -8.59
N ALA A 140 3.49 1.74 -9.07
CA ALA A 140 2.58 0.86 -8.33
C ALA A 140 3.17 -0.55 -8.10
N THR A 141 3.85 -1.12 -9.10
CA THR A 141 4.51 -2.43 -8.95
C THR A 141 5.62 -2.38 -7.88
N ALA A 142 6.43 -1.32 -7.88
CA ALA A 142 7.49 -1.13 -6.89
C ALA A 142 6.92 -0.89 -5.49
N ALA A 143 5.85 -0.09 -5.38
CA ALA A 143 5.15 0.17 -4.11
C ALA A 143 4.53 -1.11 -3.52
N VAL A 144 3.86 -1.93 -4.34
CA VAL A 144 3.30 -3.23 -3.92
C VAL A 144 4.40 -4.15 -3.41
N ARG A 145 5.53 -4.26 -4.12
CA ARG A 145 6.68 -5.05 -3.64
C ARG A 145 7.21 -4.55 -2.31
N ALA A 146 7.37 -3.23 -2.15
CA ALA A 146 7.84 -2.64 -0.90
C ALA A 146 6.88 -2.89 0.27
N ALA A 147 5.56 -2.82 0.02
CA ALA A 147 4.52 -3.11 1.02
C ALA A 147 4.52 -4.58 1.44
N VAL A 148 4.65 -5.50 0.49
CA VAL A 148 4.74 -6.95 0.78
C VAL A 148 6.01 -7.28 1.54
N GLN A 149 7.15 -6.70 1.16
CA GLN A 149 8.40 -6.86 1.91
C GLN A 149 8.28 -6.34 3.34
N LEU A 150 7.58 -5.23 3.54
CA LEU A 150 7.29 -4.69 4.87
C LEU A 150 6.47 -5.66 5.70
N LEU A 151 5.36 -6.20 5.15
CA LEU A 151 4.54 -7.23 5.79
C LEU A 151 5.38 -8.45 6.19
N PHE A 152 6.11 -9.02 5.24
CA PHE A 152 6.92 -10.21 5.52
C PHE A 152 8.05 -9.97 6.52
N ALA A 153 8.63 -8.78 6.56
CA ALA A 153 9.68 -8.44 7.51
C ALA A 153 9.19 -8.23 8.94
N THR A 154 7.91 -7.86 9.12
CA THR A 154 7.42 -7.36 10.42
C THR A 154 6.26 -8.15 11.01
N THR A 155 5.73 -9.13 10.27
CA THR A 155 4.62 -9.97 10.70
C THR A 155 4.92 -11.45 10.48
N LYS A 156 4.02 -12.34 10.91
CA LYS A 156 4.09 -13.79 10.68
C LYS A 156 3.42 -14.24 9.37
N VAL A 157 2.90 -13.29 8.57
CA VAL A 157 2.19 -13.57 7.33
C VAL A 157 2.99 -14.51 6.44
N GLN A 158 2.37 -15.60 6.00
CA GLN A 158 2.96 -16.60 5.11
C GLN A 158 2.65 -16.31 3.65
N HIS A 159 1.52 -15.67 3.37
CA HIS A 159 1.13 -15.30 2.02
C HIS A 159 0.30 -14.03 1.97
N VAL A 160 0.42 -13.30 0.86
CA VAL A 160 -0.38 -12.10 0.58
C VAL A 160 -1.26 -12.39 -0.61
N ARG A 161 -2.56 -12.07 -0.49
CA ARG A 161 -3.54 -12.15 -1.59
C ARG A 161 -3.70 -10.79 -2.25
N GLY A 162 -3.85 -10.78 -3.57
CA GLY A 162 -4.44 -9.69 -4.34
C GLY A 162 -5.67 -10.21 -5.05
N VAL A 163 -6.82 -9.57 -4.86
CA VAL A 163 -8.07 -9.94 -5.51
C VAL A 163 -8.48 -8.83 -6.46
N THR A 164 -8.89 -9.18 -7.66
CA THR A 164 -9.29 -8.20 -8.66
C THR A 164 -10.35 -8.76 -9.62
N ASP A 165 -11.26 -7.90 -10.08
CA ASP A 165 -12.21 -8.27 -11.15
C ASP A 165 -11.44 -8.73 -12.40
N SER A 166 -11.86 -9.81 -13.03
CA SER A 166 -11.22 -10.37 -14.24
C SER A 166 -11.12 -9.38 -15.40
N ARG A 167 -12.00 -8.38 -15.44
CA ARG A 167 -12.00 -7.29 -16.43
C ARG A 167 -10.95 -6.22 -16.14
N ASN A 168 -10.36 -6.19 -14.93
CA ASN A 168 -9.33 -5.25 -14.53
C ASN A 168 -7.93 -5.73 -14.95
N GLY A 169 -7.68 -5.80 -16.25
CA GLY A 169 -6.40 -6.25 -16.78
C GLY A 169 -5.19 -5.42 -16.33
N ALA A 170 -5.38 -4.20 -15.86
CA ALA A 170 -4.28 -3.37 -15.31
C ALA A 170 -3.81 -3.94 -13.96
N SER A 171 -4.74 -4.27 -13.05
CA SER A 171 -4.43 -4.89 -11.77
C SER A 171 -3.86 -6.29 -11.94
N VAL A 172 -4.41 -7.11 -12.84
CA VAL A 172 -3.88 -8.44 -13.18
C VAL A 172 -2.39 -8.34 -13.55
N ARG A 173 -2.06 -7.51 -14.56
CA ARG A 173 -0.66 -7.33 -14.99
C ARG A 173 0.25 -6.75 -13.92
N LEU A 174 -0.29 -5.94 -13.01
CA LEU A 174 0.49 -5.39 -11.89
C LEU A 174 0.84 -6.50 -10.89
N LEU A 175 -0.15 -7.30 -10.48
CA LEU A 175 0.06 -8.42 -9.54
C LEU A 175 1.07 -9.43 -10.10
N GLU A 176 0.94 -9.82 -11.37
CA GLU A 176 1.90 -10.70 -12.04
C GLU A 176 3.33 -10.12 -12.04
N ARG A 177 3.48 -8.83 -12.42
CA ARG A 177 4.79 -8.15 -12.39
C ARG A 177 5.33 -8.00 -10.97
N ALA A 178 4.48 -7.89 -9.96
CA ALA A 178 4.89 -7.84 -8.56
C ALA A 178 5.37 -9.21 -8.03
N GLY A 179 5.11 -10.30 -8.79
CA GLY A 179 5.55 -11.66 -8.46
C GLY A 179 4.43 -12.56 -7.93
N PHE A 180 3.20 -12.05 -7.87
CA PHE A 180 2.05 -12.86 -7.49
C PHE A 180 1.74 -13.87 -8.59
N ARG A 181 1.24 -15.04 -8.19
CA ARG A 181 0.80 -16.10 -9.09
C ARG A 181 -0.70 -16.28 -8.99
N HIS A 182 -1.36 -16.47 -10.12
CA HIS A 182 -2.78 -16.80 -10.15
C HIS A 182 -3.03 -18.07 -9.34
N SER A 183 -4.03 -18.04 -8.48
CA SER A 183 -4.43 -19.15 -7.61
C SER A 183 -5.75 -19.75 -8.06
N ASN A 184 -6.78 -18.93 -8.18
CA ASN A 184 -8.10 -19.36 -8.61
C ASN A 184 -8.94 -18.18 -9.11
N THR A 185 -10.02 -18.51 -9.82
CA THR A 185 -11.09 -17.59 -10.21
C THR A 185 -12.33 -17.92 -9.39
N GLN A 186 -12.98 -16.93 -8.81
CA GLN A 186 -14.23 -17.10 -8.06
C GLN A 186 -15.35 -16.25 -8.65
N GLN A 187 -16.58 -16.80 -8.60
CA GLN A 187 -17.77 -16.03 -8.96
C GLN A 187 -18.30 -15.31 -7.73
N THR A 188 -18.59 -14.03 -7.88
CA THR A 188 -19.10 -13.20 -6.78
C THR A 188 -20.11 -12.17 -7.29
N VAL A 189 -20.63 -11.35 -6.40
CA VAL A 189 -21.48 -10.21 -6.73
C VAL A 189 -20.79 -8.95 -6.22
N PHE A 190 -20.45 -8.04 -7.12
CA PHE A 190 -19.88 -6.76 -6.78
C PHE A 190 -20.83 -5.63 -7.20
N ARG A 191 -21.23 -4.77 -6.25
CA ARG A 191 -22.18 -3.67 -6.44
C ARG A 191 -23.52 -4.12 -7.07
N GLY A 192 -23.98 -5.33 -6.70
CA GLY A 192 -25.24 -5.89 -7.21
C GLY A 192 -25.14 -6.60 -8.57
N GLU A 193 -23.97 -6.62 -9.20
CA GLU A 193 -23.73 -7.29 -10.48
C GLU A 193 -22.88 -8.54 -10.30
N PRO A 194 -23.25 -9.68 -10.94
CA PRO A 194 -22.40 -10.85 -10.98
C PRO A 194 -21.07 -10.54 -11.67
N CYS A 195 -19.98 -10.95 -11.08
CA CYS A 195 -18.64 -10.80 -11.65
C CYS A 195 -17.73 -11.97 -11.32
N SER A 196 -16.64 -12.08 -12.06
CA SER A 196 -15.56 -13.02 -11.78
C SER A 196 -14.38 -12.26 -11.17
N GLU A 197 -13.88 -12.74 -10.06
CA GLU A 197 -12.66 -12.24 -9.43
C GLU A 197 -11.52 -13.22 -9.63
N GLU A 198 -10.37 -12.68 -10.00
CA GLU A 198 -9.10 -13.39 -10.06
C GLU A 198 -8.37 -13.23 -8.73
N VAL A 199 -8.00 -14.33 -8.12
CA VAL A 199 -7.23 -14.36 -6.88
C VAL A 199 -5.77 -14.66 -7.21
N TYR A 200 -4.90 -13.77 -6.84
CA TYR A 200 -3.45 -13.89 -6.98
C TYR A 200 -2.80 -14.02 -5.60
N VAL A 201 -1.78 -14.84 -5.49
CA VAL A 201 -1.09 -15.09 -4.21
C VAL A 201 0.41 -14.95 -4.38
N LEU A 202 1.04 -14.27 -3.42
CA LEU A 202 2.49 -14.25 -3.25
C LEU A 202 2.84 -14.92 -1.92
N GLN A 203 3.60 -16.00 -1.99
CA GLN A 203 4.08 -16.73 -0.81
C GLN A 203 5.31 -16.04 -0.21
N ARG A 204 5.48 -16.14 1.09
CA ARG A 204 6.76 -15.85 1.75
C ARG A 204 7.79 -16.85 1.22
N SER A 205 8.91 -16.35 0.72
CA SER A 205 10.04 -17.23 0.40
C SER A 205 10.66 -17.73 1.71
N ASP A 206 10.88 -19.02 1.81
CA ASP A 206 11.75 -19.59 2.85
C ASP A 206 13.14 -18.99 2.66
N GLY A 207 13.66 -18.27 3.67
CA GLY A 207 14.94 -17.60 3.66
C GLY A 207 16.11 -18.58 3.71
#